data_56f927b048e8b45d72f02639cedb10c1
#
_entry.id   56f927b048e8b45d72f02639cedb10c1
#
_cell.length_a   1.000
_cell.length_b   1.000
_cell.length_c   1.000
_cell.angle_alpha   90.00
_cell.angle_beta   90.00
_cell.angle_gamma   90.00
#
_symmetry.space_group_name_H-M   'P 1'
#
loop_
_entity.id
_entity.type
_entity.pdbx_description
1 polymer ?
#
loop_
_entity_poly.entity_id
_entity_poly.type
_entity_poly.pdbx_seq_one_letter_code
_entity_poly.pdbx_strand_id
1 'polypeptide(L)'
;MKKVFLGVFILLFTPIALAQKGIYHNDNFSFGSNFLSNEKAMSQTNLDIGIGYSFSNKFRLGLILELGYTSFRDELNYKARSLTSGMGLSGNFRFYTNEKISLRSETHFVIGSPTYERYSNWFFMRFGTEVQLYFSSLSTPRAQPYIALGGKTIGALYEKNNVEIERTYVQPYLSIGIITQF
;
A
#
# COMPACT_ATOMS: atom_id res chain seq x y z
N MET A 1 -17.02 14.35 -10.00
CA MET A 1 -16.24 13.18 -10.44
C MET A 1 -15.20 13.50 -11.52
N LYS A 2 -15.51 14.19 -12.63
CA LYS A 2 -14.52 14.52 -13.69
C LYS A 2 -13.30 15.34 -13.21
N LYS A 3 -13.45 16.23 -12.23
CA LYS A 3 -12.35 17.09 -11.71
C LYS A 3 -11.35 16.33 -10.81
N VAL A 4 -11.81 15.27 -10.12
CA VAL A 4 -10.94 14.42 -9.28
C VAL A 4 -10.09 13.52 -10.16
N PHE A 5 -10.65 12.99 -11.25
CA PHE A 5 -9.92 12.17 -12.22
C PHE A 5 -8.80 12.96 -12.93
N LEU A 6 -9.05 14.23 -13.25
CA LEU A 6 -8.04 15.09 -13.85
C LEU A 6 -6.90 15.41 -12.87
N GLY A 7 -7.20 15.60 -11.58
CA GLY A 7 -6.19 15.81 -10.54
C GLY A 7 -5.27 14.61 -10.35
N VAL A 8 -5.82 13.40 -10.32
CA VAL A 8 -5.07 12.14 -10.23
C VAL A 8 -4.23 11.92 -11.51
N PHE A 9 -4.77 12.23 -12.68
CA PHE A 9 -4.05 12.11 -13.95
C PHE A 9 -2.87 13.11 -14.05
N ILE A 10 -3.03 14.33 -13.56
CA ILE A 10 -1.95 15.32 -13.49
C ILE A 10 -0.86 14.86 -12.51
N LEU A 11 -1.21 14.27 -11.36
CA LEU A 11 -0.24 13.69 -10.41
C LEU A 11 0.56 12.52 -11.00
N LEU A 12 -0.02 11.73 -11.88
CA LEU A 12 0.66 10.61 -12.56
C LEU A 12 1.67 11.07 -13.63
N PHE A 13 1.49 12.27 -14.21
CA PHE A 13 2.32 12.76 -15.31
C PHE A 13 3.23 13.95 -14.97
N THR A 14 3.15 14.53 -13.78
CA THR A 14 4.05 15.60 -13.31
C THR A 14 5.47 15.19 -12.87
N PRO A 15 5.86 13.89 -12.76
CA PRO A 15 7.24 13.55 -12.41
C PRO A 15 8.30 13.99 -13.41
N ILE A 16 7.89 14.37 -14.63
CA ILE A 16 8.85 14.76 -15.70
C ILE A 16 9.53 16.13 -15.45
N ALA A 17 8.95 16.98 -14.60
CA ALA A 17 9.42 18.36 -14.42
C ALA A 17 10.29 18.60 -13.19
N LEU A 18 10.40 17.64 -12.26
CA LEU A 18 11.11 17.80 -10.98
C LEU A 18 12.25 16.79 -10.82
N ALA A 19 13.07 16.63 -11.85
CA ALA A 19 14.27 15.78 -11.79
C ALA A 19 15.30 16.33 -10.79
N GLN A 20 15.04 16.14 -9.50
CA GLN A 20 16.01 16.37 -8.44
C GLN A 20 16.63 15.03 -8.01
N LYS A 21 17.95 15.02 -7.88
CA LYS A 21 18.71 13.84 -7.42
C LYS A 21 18.18 13.42 -6.05
N GLY A 22 17.75 12.16 -5.91
CA GLY A 22 17.25 11.58 -4.67
C GLY A 22 15.73 11.43 -4.56
N ILE A 23 14.92 12.03 -5.44
CA ILE A 23 13.48 11.83 -5.48
C ILE A 23 13.17 10.52 -6.20
N TYR A 24 12.22 9.75 -5.68
CA TYR A 24 11.70 8.55 -6.31
C TYR A 24 10.17 8.54 -6.33
N HIS A 25 9.62 7.81 -7.26
CA HIS A 25 8.22 7.43 -7.35
C HIS A 25 8.11 5.92 -7.23
N ASN A 26 7.08 5.43 -6.54
CA ASN A 26 6.83 3.99 -6.33
C ASN A 26 5.38 3.68 -6.67
N ASP A 27 5.17 2.83 -7.67
CA ASP A 27 3.86 2.26 -7.96
C ASP A 27 3.86 0.81 -7.49
N ASN A 28 2.89 0.44 -6.67
CA ASN A 28 2.78 -0.88 -6.07
C ASN A 28 1.35 -1.39 -6.17
N PHE A 29 1.20 -2.62 -6.61
CA PHE A 29 -0.06 -3.36 -6.57
C PHE A 29 0.08 -4.52 -5.59
N SER A 30 -0.82 -4.59 -4.62
CA SER A 30 -0.78 -5.61 -3.58
C SER A 30 -2.12 -6.33 -3.42
N PHE A 31 -2.02 -7.62 -3.06
CA PHE A 31 -3.15 -8.44 -2.67
C PHE A 31 -2.85 -9.15 -1.36
N GLY A 32 -3.77 -9.05 -0.40
CA GLY A 32 -3.67 -9.73 0.89
C GLY A 32 -5.00 -10.31 1.34
N SER A 33 -4.95 -11.42 2.08
CA SER A 33 -6.11 -12.04 2.68
C SER A 33 -5.73 -12.85 3.90
N ASN A 34 -6.60 -12.86 4.91
CA ASN A 34 -6.46 -13.72 6.09
C ASN A 34 -7.26 -15.01 5.91
N PHE A 35 -6.76 -15.93 5.12
CA PHE A 35 -7.39 -17.21 4.86
C PHE A 35 -7.49 -18.14 6.09
N LEU A 36 -6.79 -17.81 7.16
CA LEU A 36 -6.60 -18.69 8.32
C LEU A 36 -7.68 -18.54 9.40
N SER A 37 -8.62 -17.61 9.28
CA SER A 37 -9.68 -17.41 10.27
C SER A 37 -11.05 -17.75 9.69
N ASN A 38 -11.72 -18.74 10.27
CA ASN A 38 -13.10 -19.09 9.90
C ASN A 38 -14.14 -18.11 10.43
N GLU A 39 -13.82 -17.37 11.48
CA GLU A 39 -14.75 -16.48 12.18
C GLU A 39 -14.76 -15.08 11.58
N LYS A 40 -13.59 -14.55 11.23
CA LYS A 40 -13.46 -13.23 10.61
C LYS A 40 -12.51 -13.30 9.42
N ALA A 41 -12.90 -12.67 8.34
CA ALA A 41 -12.12 -12.67 7.11
C ALA A 41 -12.03 -11.25 6.52
N MET A 42 -10.86 -10.88 6.04
CA MET A 42 -10.64 -9.66 5.29
C MET A 42 -9.75 -9.95 4.09
N SER A 43 -10.11 -9.42 2.94
CA SER A 43 -9.26 -9.38 1.76
C SER A 43 -9.14 -7.94 1.27
N GLN A 44 -7.95 -7.58 0.83
CA GLN A 44 -7.67 -6.27 0.25
C GLN A 44 -6.86 -6.42 -1.03
N THR A 45 -7.24 -5.62 -2.01
CA THR A 45 -6.46 -5.38 -3.23
C THR A 45 -6.18 -3.89 -3.30
N ASN A 46 -4.92 -3.50 -3.29
CA ASN A 46 -4.54 -2.09 -3.23
C ASN A 46 -3.63 -1.71 -4.39
N LEU A 47 -3.80 -0.50 -4.86
CA LEU A 47 -2.87 0.23 -5.70
C LEU A 47 -2.30 1.37 -4.86
N ASP A 48 -1.00 1.31 -4.58
CA ASP A 48 -0.28 2.32 -3.83
C ASP A 48 0.55 3.17 -4.80
N ILE A 49 0.42 4.47 -4.72
CA ILE A 49 1.21 5.45 -5.45
C ILE A 49 2.05 6.20 -4.44
N GLY A 50 3.36 6.03 -4.51
CA GLY A 50 4.30 6.61 -3.56
C GLY A 50 5.20 7.68 -4.20
N ILE A 51 5.51 8.71 -3.44
CA ILE A 51 6.57 9.67 -3.76
C ILE A 51 7.46 9.85 -2.54
N GLY A 52 8.76 9.90 -2.72
CA GLY A 52 9.66 10.02 -1.59
C GLY A 52 11.05 10.46 -1.95
N TYR A 53 11.92 10.39 -0.96
CA TYR A 53 13.30 10.81 -1.06
C TYR A 53 14.26 9.70 -0.64
N SER A 54 15.26 9.44 -1.47
CA SER A 54 16.37 8.52 -1.20
C SER A 54 17.49 9.28 -0.51
N PHE A 55 17.61 9.15 0.81
CA PHE A 55 18.69 9.77 1.59
C PHE A 55 20.05 9.14 1.31
N SER A 56 20.02 7.86 0.95
CA SER A 56 21.19 7.10 0.58
C SER A 56 20.80 5.92 -0.29
N ASN A 57 21.79 5.21 -0.81
CA ASN A 57 21.54 3.94 -1.50
C ASN A 57 20.85 2.87 -0.63
N LYS A 58 20.86 3.05 0.71
CA LYS A 58 20.29 2.09 1.66
C LYS A 58 18.94 2.51 2.17
N PHE A 59 18.67 3.80 2.32
CA PHE A 59 17.50 4.30 3.04
C PHE A 59 16.65 5.27 2.23
N ARG A 60 15.32 5.03 2.23
CA ARG A 60 14.30 5.85 1.56
C ARG A 60 13.14 6.11 2.51
N LEU A 61 12.55 7.29 2.42
CA LEU A 61 11.28 7.63 3.07
C LEU A 61 10.32 8.17 2.02
N GLY A 62 9.04 7.85 2.15
CA GLY A 62 8.03 8.26 1.20
C GLY A 62 6.66 8.49 1.82
N LEU A 63 5.84 9.20 1.05
CA LEU A 63 4.41 9.32 1.22
C LEU A 63 3.73 8.32 0.31
N ILE A 64 2.62 7.75 0.76
CA ILE A 64 1.81 6.79 0.02
C ILE A 64 0.41 7.37 -0.13
N LEU A 65 -0.14 7.31 -1.35
CA LEU A 65 -1.56 7.41 -1.63
C LEU A 65 -2.04 6.03 -2.04
N GLU A 66 -3.05 5.53 -1.34
CA GLU A 66 -3.63 4.21 -1.56
C GLU A 66 -5.03 4.33 -2.16
N LEU A 67 -5.28 3.52 -3.17
CA LEU A 67 -6.62 3.21 -3.66
C LEU A 67 -6.81 1.69 -3.54
N GLY A 68 -7.89 1.26 -2.92
CA GLY A 68 -8.10 -0.15 -2.65
C GLY A 68 -9.53 -0.62 -2.82
N TYR A 69 -9.66 -1.93 -2.93
CA TYR A 69 -10.92 -2.64 -2.77
C TYR A 69 -10.79 -3.56 -1.57
N THR A 70 -11.64 -3.34 -0.58
CA THR A 70 -11.65 -4.12 0.65
C THR A 70 -12.97 -4.89 0.79
N SER A 71 -12.87 -6.15 1.15
CA SER A 71 -14.00 -6.98 1.53
C SER A 71 -13.71 -7.61 2.89
N PHE A 72 -14.59 -7.44 3.86
CA PHE A 72 -14.44 -8.09 5.15
C PHE A 72 -15.74 -8.70 5.68
N ARG A 73 -15.59 -9.66 6.58
CA ARG A 73 -16.63 -10.28 7.38
C ARG A 73 -16.14 -10.41 8.80
N ASP A 74 -16.94 -10.03 9.78
CA ASP A 74 -16.67 -10.22 11.20
C ASP A 74 -17.38 -11.44 11.79
N GLU A 75 -17.10 -11.71 13.05
CA GLU A 75 -17.70 -12.78 13.85
C GLU A 75 -19.23 -12.64 14.00
N LEU A 76 -19.76 -11.43 13.86
CA LEU A 76 -21.18 -11.12 13.93
C LEU A 76 -21.88 -11.25 12.55
N ASN A 77 -21.21 -11.84 11.56
CA ASN A 77 -21.65 -11.93 10.17
C ASN A 77 -21.88 -10.56 9.48
N TYR A 78 -21.35 -9.47 10.03
CA TYR A 78 -21.32 -8.21 9.32
C TYR A 78 -20.40 -8.36 8.11
N LYS A 79 -20.89 -7.92 6.94
CA LYS A 79 -20.14 -7.98 5.68
C LYS A 79 -20.12 -6.60 5.07
N ALA A 80 -18.94 -6.12 4.72
CA ALA A 80 -18.76 -4.89 3.96
C ALA A 80 -17.88 -5.15 2.74
N ARG A 81 -18.18 -4.44 1.67
CA ARG A 81 -17.35 -4.37 0.45
C ARG A 81 -17.34 -2.93 0.00
N SER A 82 -16.17 -2.34 -0.11
CA SER A 82 -16.05 -0.96 -0.53
C SER A 82 -14.76 -0.67 -1.27
N LEU A 83 -14.81 0.36 -2.07
CA LEU A 83 -13.61 1.06 -2.53
C LEU A 83 -13.09 1.89 -1.37
N THR A 84 -11.81 1.85 -1.15
CA THR A 84 -11.12 2.56 -0.07
C THR A 84 -10.09 3.51 -0.65
N SER A 85 -9.86 4.60 0.05
CA SER A 85 -8.72 5.46 -0.18
C SER A 85 -7.99 5.73 1.13
N GLY A 86 -6.70 5.88 1.04
CA GLY A 86 -5.86 6.13 2.21
C GLY A 86 -4.64 6.96 1.86
N MET A 87 -3.99 7.44 2.91
CA MET A 87 -2.70 8.09 2.82
C MET A 87 -1.80 7.60 3.95
N GLY A 88 -0.51 7.59 3.69
CA GLY A 88 0.42 7.06 4.66
C GLY A 88 1.87 7.41 4.41
N LEU A 89 2.70 6.77 5.21
CA LEU A 89 4.16 6.90 5.18
C LEU A 89 4.79 5.55 4.90
N SER A 90 5.91 5.54 4.20
CA SER A 90 6.75 4.36 4.05
C SER A 90 8.20 4.66 4.39
N GLY A 91 8.85 3.67 4.98
CA GLY A 91 10.29 3.63 5.18
C GLY A 91 10.87 2.37 4.55
N ASN A 92 11.90 2.52 3.72
CA ASN A 92 12.48 1.40 2.98
C ASN A 92 13.98 1.33 3.26
N PHE A 93 14.46 0.15 3.62
CA PHE A 93 15.87 -0.10 3.95
C PHE A 93 16.44 -1.25 3.14
N ARG A 94 17.55 -1.01 2.42
CA ARG A 94 18.29 -2.05 1.70
C ARG A 94 19.29 -2.74 2.62
N PHE A 95 19.07 -4.03 2.86
CA PHE A 95 19.92 -4.82 3.75
C PHE A 95 20.83 -5.81 3.01
N TYR A 96 20.53 -6.11 1.73
CA TYR A 96 21.37 -6.98 0.92
C TYR A 96 21.42 -6.52 -0.54
N THR A 97 22.57 -6.67 -1.19
CA THR A 97 22.73 -6.47 -2.63
C THR A 97 23.93 -7.23 -3.15
N ASN A 98 23.78 -7.82 -4.32
CA ASN A 98 24.85 -8.40 -5.12
C ASN A 98 24.65 -8.04 -6.61
N GLU A 99 25.43 -8.63 -7.50
CA GLU A 99 25.36 -8.37 -8.95
C GLU A 99 24.01 -8.75 -9.57
N LYS A 100 23.27 -9.71 -8.98
CA LYS A 100 22.03 -10.28 -9.57
C LYS A 100 20.78 -9.77 -8.90
N ILE A 101 20.80 -9.56 -7.58
CA ILE A 101 19.61 -9.20 -6.79
C ILE A 101 19.92 -8.15 -5.72
N SER A 102 18.88 -7.43 -5.33
CA SER A 102 18.88 -6.58 -4.15
C SER A 102 17.64 -6.85 -3.29
N LEU A 103 17.83 -6.94 -1.98
CA LEU A 103 16.76 -7.11 -1.02
C LEU A 103 16.58 -5.84 -0.18
N ARG A 104 15.34 -5.44 -0.02
CA ARG A 104 14.94 -4.31 0.83
C ARG A 104 13.82 -4.74 1.76
N SER A 105 13.79 -4.19 2.95
CA SER A 105 12.59 -4.21 3.79
C SER A 105 11.86 -2.88 3.61
N GLU A 106 10.55 -2.93 3.51
CA GLU A 106 9.69 -1.76 3.58
C GLU A 106 8.74 -1.90 4.76
N THR A 107 8.57 -0.81 5.49
CA THR A 107 7.55 -0.67 6.53
C THR A 107 6.67 0.49 6.16
N HIS A 108 5.35 0.31 6.24
CA HIS A 108 4.41 1.37 5.90
C HIS A 108 3.28 1.45 6.92
N PHE A 109 2.78 2.67 7.09
CA PHE A 109 1.61 2.99 7.88
C PHE A 109 0.64 3.78 7.01
N VAL A 110 -0.61 3.33 6.92
CA VAL A 110 -1.66 3.96 6.11
C VAL A 110 -2.91 4.15 6.97
N ILE A 111 -3.53 5.31 6.81
CA ILE A 111 -4.83 5.63 7.37
C ILE A 111 -5.79 5.84 6.21
N GLY A 112 -6.98 5.26 6.29
CA GLY A 112 -7.92 5.36 5.21
C GLY A 112 -9.37 5.13 5.62
N SER A 113 -10.24 5.38 4.64
CA SER A 113 -11.68 5.22 4.77
C SER A 113 -12.30 4.75 3.45
N PRO A 114 -13.55 4.27 3.44
CA PRO A 114 -14.25 3.99 2.21
C PRO A 114 -14.46 5.29 1.42
N THR A 115 -14.23 5.24 0.12
CA THR A 115 -14.57 6.33 -0.81
C THR A 115 -16.00 6.22 -1.31
N TYR A 116 -16.54 5.02 -1.30
CA TYR A 116 -17.91 4.72 -1.67
C TYR A 116 -18.37 3.53 -0.83
N GLU A 117 -19.38 3.76 0.00
CA GLU A 117 -20.03 2.73 0.78
C GLU A 117 -21.55 2.89 0.77
N ARG A 118 -22.25 1.77 0.70
CA ARG A 118 -23.70 1.77 0.61
C ARG A 118 -24.39 1.68 1.98
N TYR A 119 -23.69 1.21 3.02
CA TYR A 119 -24.35 0.73 4.23
C TYR A 119 -23.71 1.10 5.58
N SER A 120 -22.47 1.53 5.63
CA SER A 120 -21.84 1.96 6.89
C SER A 120 -20.57 2.79 6.69
N ASN A 121 -20.33 3.69 7.61
CA ASN A 121 -19.06 4.40 7.72
C ASN A 121 -18.08 3.50 8.46
N TRP A 122 -16.89 3.31 7.88
CA TRP A 122 -15.80 2.65 8.56
C TRP A 122 -14.47 3.33 8.23
N PHE A 123 -13.54 3.17 9.14
CA PHE A 123 -12.21 3.74 9.08
C PHE A 123 -11.21 2.62 9.32
N PHE A 124 -10.05 2.70 8.73
CA PHE A 124 -8.99 1.74 8.99
C PHE A 124 -7.64 2.40 9.20
N MET A 125 -6.82 1.74 10.02
CA MET A 125 -5.40 1.97 10.16
C MET A 125 -4.68 0.69 9.78
N ARG A 126 -3.69 0.79 8.92
CA ARG A 126 -2.89 -0.34 8.45
C ARG A 126 -1.43 -0.12 8.77
N PHE A 127 -0.82 -1.07 9.43
CA PHE A 127 0.63 -1.18 9.59
C PHE A 127 1.10 -2.44 8.85
N GLY A 128 2.07 -2.30 7.96
CA GLY A 128 2.60 -3.42 7.20
C GLY A 128 4.11 -3.40 7.11
N THR A 129 4.67 -4.58 6.91
CA THR A 129 6.09 -4.76 6.59
C THR A 129 6.24 -5.81 5.51
N GLU A 130 7.17 -5.60 4.59
CA GLU A 130 7.45 -6.52 3.50
C GLU A 130 8.94 -6.62 3.20
N VAL A 131 9.32 -7.71 2.55
CA VAL A 131 10.63 -7.88 1.92
C VAL A 131 10.45 -7.80 0.41
N GLN A 132 11.11 -6.84 -0.19
CA GLN A 132 11.11 -6.55 -1.62
C GLN A 132 12.35 -7.17 -2.28
N LEU A 133 12.15 -7.93 -3.35
CA LEU A 133 13.20 -8.53 -4.17
C LEU A 133 13.27 -7.81 -5.52
N TYR A 134 14.41 -7.21 -5.79
CA TYR A 134 14.75 -6.54 -7.04
C TYR A 134 15.71 -7.41 -7.85
N PHE A 135 15.47 -7.53 -9.15
CA PHE A 135 16.34 -8.25 -10.09
C PHE A 135 17.18 -7.25 -10.86
N SER A 136 18.50 -7.35 -10.78
CA SER A 136 19.42 -6.45 -11.49
C SER A 136 19.27 -6.52 -13.00
N SER A 137 18.94 -7.70 -13.53
CA SER A 137 18.70 -7.91 -14.97
C SER A 137 17.48 -7.18 -15.53
N LEU A 138 16.49 -6.88 -14.66
CA LEU A 138 15.26 -6.17 -15.02
C LEU A 138 15.32 -4.68 -14.63
N SER A 139 16.36 -4.29 -13.90
CA SER A 139 16.51 -2.94 -13.37
C SER A 139 17.35 -2.08 -14.31
N THR A 140 16.92 -0.84 -14.48
CA THR A 140 17.69 0.23 -15.10
C THR A 140 18.06 1.27 -14.05
N PRO A 141 18.96 2.23 -14.34
CA PRO A 141 19.24 3.32 -13.40
C PRO A 141 18.00 4.14 -13.02
N ARG A 142 16.96 4.16 -13.89
CA ARG A 142 15.75 4.95 -13.69
C ARG A 142 14.55 4.13 -13.23
N ALA A 143 14.51 2.82 -13.46
CA ALA A 143 13.35 1.98 -13.17
C ALA A 143 13.78 0.65 -12.57
N GLN A 144 13.24 0.30 -11.39
CA GLN A 144 13.59 -0.89 -10.63
C GLN A 144 12.30 -1.65 -10.27
N PRO A 145 11.89 -2.62 -11.10
CA PRO A 145 10.76 -3.48 -10.77
C PRO A 145 11.12 -4.44 -9.63
N TYR A 146 10.11 -4.78 -8.82
CA TYR A 146 10.26 -5.71 -7.71
C TYR A 146 9.03 -6.56 -7.49
N ILE A 147 9.22 -7.66 -6.78
CA ILE A 147 8.17 -8.44 -6.14
C ILE A 147 8.40 -8.42 -4.63
N ALA A 148 7.34 -8.46 -3.86
CA ALA A 148 7.47 -8.48 -2.41
C ALA A 148 6.47 -9.42 -1.74
N LEU A 149 6.88 -9.90 -0.55
CA LEU A 149 6.06 -10.68 0.34
C LEU A 149 6.09 -10.02 1.72
N GLY A 150 4.92 -9.87 2.33
CA GLY A 150 4.81 -9.20 3.61
C GLY A 150 3.67 -9.67 4.47
N GLY A 151 3.59 -9.03 5.64
CA GLY A 151 2.48 -9.15 6.58
C GLY A 151 1.96 -7.77 6.95
N LYS A 152 0.65 -7.66 7.14
CA LYS A 152 0.02 -6.41 7.57
C LYS A 152 -1.02 -6.65 8.65
N THR A 153 -1.09 -5.71 9.59
CA THR A 153 -2.13 -5.62 10.61
C THR A 153 -3.04 -4.45 10.26
N ILE A 154 -4.34 -4.68 10.27
CA ILE A 154 -5.35 -3.70 9.91
C ILE A 154 -6.32 -3.58 11.08
N GLY A 155 -6.36 -2.43 11.73
CA GLY A 155 -7.41 -2.05 12.65
C GLY A 155 -8.55 -1.42 11.87
N ALA A 156 -9.74 -2.00 11.94
CA ALA A 156 -10.95 -1.46 11.33
C ALA A 156 -11.94 -1.03 12.41
N LEU A 157 -12.41 0.20 12.32
CA LEU A 157 -13.45 0.78 13.16
C LEU A 157 -14.68 1.04 12.29
N TYR A 158 -15.82 0.50 12.67
CA TYR A 158 -17.09 0.68 11.95
C TYR A 158 -18.27 0.71 12.89
N GLU A 159 -19.39 1.25 12.44
CA GLU A 159 -20.62 1.37 13.22
C GLU A 159 -21.67 0.38 12.71
N LYS A 160 -22.34 -0.30 13.66
CA LYS A 160 -23.49 -1.16 13.38
C LYS A 160 -24.54 -0.98 14.47
N ASN A 161 -25.75 -0.62 14.08
CA ASN A 161 -26.88 -0.39 14.99
C ASN A 161 -26.55 0.62 16.12
N ASN A 162 -25.87 1.71 15.79
CA ASN A 162 -25.37 2.74 16.73
C ASN A 162 -24.37 2.20 17.76
N VAL A 163 -23.70 1.09 17.46
CA VAL A 163 -22.61 0.55 18.29
C VAL A 163 -21.33 0.59 17.47
N GLU A 164 -20.31 1.25 18.01
CA GLU A 164 -18.95 1.20 17.46
C GLU A 164 -18.34 -0.17 17.68
N ILE A 165 -17.77 -0.72 16.63
CA ILE A 165 -17.13 -2.03 16.63
C ILE A 165 -15.71 -1.85 16.11
N GLU A 166 -14.73 -2.26 16.93
CA GLU A 166 -13.33 -2.32 16.56
C GLU A 166 -12.92 -3.76 16.28
N ARG A 167 -12.20 -3.98 15.18
CA ARG A 167 -11.67 -5.30 14.79
C ARG A 167 -10.26 -5.16 14.26
N THR A 168 -9.43 -6.13 14.61
CA THR A 168 -8.07 -6.26 14.09
C THR A 168 -7.96 -7.48 13.20
N TYR A 169 -7.40 -7.28 12.02
CA TYR A 169 -7.11 -8.32 11.03
C TYR A 169 -5.61 -8.38 10.79
N VAL A 170 -5.07 -9.59 10.81
CA VAL A 170 -3.66 -9.85 10.43
C VAL A 170 -3.68 -10.67 9.16
N GLN A 171 -2.95 -10.25 8.14
CA GLN A 171 -2.95 -10.94 6.86
C GLN A 171 -1.58 -10.92 6.18
N PRO A 172 -1.15 -12.03 5.58
CA PRO A 172 -0.07 -12.03 4.61
C PRO A 172 -0.52 -11.31 3.34
N TYR A 173 0.41 -10.74 2.61
CA TYR A 173 0.15 -10.16 1.30
C TYR A 173 1.34 -10.34 0.37
N LEU A 174 1.03 -10.34 -0.92
CA LEU A 174 1.98 -10.32 -2.02
C LEU A 174 1.84 -8.99 -2.75
N SER A 175 2.95 -8.43 -3.20
CA SER A 175 2.94 -7.24 -4.02
C SER A 175 3.91 -7.32 -5.19
N ILE A 176 3.61 -6.54 -6.22
CA ILE A 176 4.50 -6.25 -7.34
C ILE A 176 4.55 -4.73 -7.52
N GLY A 177 5.71 -4.20 -7.81
CA GLY A 177 5.84 -2.76 -7.98
C GLY A 177 7.02 -2.36 -8.83
N ILE A 178 7.11 -1.06 -9.05
CA ILE A 178 8.22 -0.42 -9.75
C ILE A 178 8.59 0.88 -9.05
N ILE A 179 9.87 1.05 -8.80
CA ILE A 179 10.42 2.31 -8.32
C ILE A 179 11.11 3.02 -9.47
N THR A 180 10.73 4.27 -9.70
CA THR A 180 11.34 5.15 -10.69
C THR A 180 12.13 6.23 -9.97
N GLN A 181 13.40 6.44 -10.34
CA GLN A 181 14.27 7.49 -9.80
C GLN A 181 14.47 8.61 -10.84
N PHE A 182 14.45 9.85 -10.34
CA PHE A 182 14.62 11.05 -11.11
C PHE A 182 15.93 11.76 -10.79
#